data_0204101991543a9a32a6aa7e8adef342
#
_entry.id   0204101991543a9a32a6aa7e8adef342
#
_cell.length_a   1.000
_cell.length_b   1.000
_cell.length_c   1.000
_cell.angle_alpha   90.00
_cell.angle_beta   90.00
_cell.angle_gamma   90.00
#
_symmetry.space_group_name_H-M   'P 1'
#
loop_
_entity.id
_entity.type
_entity.pdbx_description
1 polymer ?
#
loop_
_entity_poly.entity_id
_entity_poly.type
_entity_poly.pdbx_seq_one_letter_code
_entity_poly.pdbx_strand_id
1 'polypeptide(L)'
;MALSTKLKKVLFKLSNRYFPFNNLSPERLQEIVNHIRIIELQKNEILQMRGSRSQDYLYLMEGEIDIICEGNIRSINTPEETQRSPLLLPDENSSCSIIAKTNCIISHAKQDILDTIIAWDYIGRETRKTVKYLDIIRNTLVFQRLPIEYIESAFSRMKPSRFEKGDTISADTSDAYYLILSGRAEVQKFDSISQNYKRVTELGIGDIFGDEAQVAGKNPDETVTMLEDSEVLILGKTDYQQLIARPEVQTVKSRVAKTMLDNGYKLLDVRFAEEYAENRIPGASLIPLSDLSQQLKTLDAKQPYIIYCHSGPRSAVAALIMREQNFEAFSLDGGIRDWPYDIERASAKLNIVPMAKKFH
;
A
#
# COMPACT_ATOMS: atom_id res chain seq x y z
N MET A 1 8.71 -14.26 17.86
CA MET A 1 9.76 -15.16 17.31
C MET A 1 11.04 -14.36 17.10
N ALA A 2 12.21 -14.81 17.60
CA ALA A 2 13.47 -14.10 17.38
C ALA A 2 13.89 -14.25 15.89
N LEU A 3 14.14 -13.13 15.21
CA LEU A 3 14.62 -13.13 13.83
C LEU A 3 16.01 -13.80 13.75
N SER A 4 16.22 -14.61 12.72
CA SER A 4 17.56 -15.23 12.50
C SER A 4 18.61 -14.14 12.26
N THR A 5 19.86 -14.40 12.67
CA THR A 5 20.98 -13.46 12.47
C THR A 5 21.15 -13.07 11.00
N LYS A 6 20.88 -14.00 10.08
CA LYS A 6 20.94 -13.78 8.63
C LYS A 6 19.87 -12.80 8.17
N LEU A 7 18.64 -12.99 8.62
CA LEU A 7 17.52 -12.08 8.28
C LEU A 7 17.77 -10.67 8.81
N LYS A 8 18.31 -10.53 10.03
CA LYS A 8 18.68 -9.21 10.57
C LYS A 8 19.71 -8.48 9.71
N LYS A 9 20.74 -9.20 9.21
CA LYS A 9 21.73 -8.59 8.29
C LYS A 9 21.12 -8.16 6.97
N VAL A 10 20.25 -8.99 6.39
CA VAL A 10 19.53 -8.66 5.14
C VAL A 10 18.66 -7.43 5.33
N LEU A 11 17.86 -7.38 6.39
CA LEU A 11 17.00 -6.23 6.70
C LEU A 11 17.80 -4.94 6.91
N PHE A 12 18.92 -5.01 7.63
CA PHE A 12 19.79 -3.86 7.80
C PHE A 12 20.34 -3.35 6.45
N LYS A 13 20.74 -4.25 5.55
CA LYS A 13 21.15 -3.85 4.19
C LYS A 13 20.01 -3.23 3.40
N LEU A 14 18.80 -3.86 3.42
CA LEU A 14 17.63 -3.35 2.71
C LEU A 14 17.26 -1.94 3.18
N SER A 15 17.09 -1.75 4.49
CA SER A 15 16.66 -0.48 5.07
C SER A 15 17.64 0.68 4.87
N ASN A 16 18.94 0.39 4.70
CA ASN A 16 19.94 1.45 4.54
C ASN A 16 20.32 1.75 3.08
N ARG A 17 20.09 0.80 2.17
CA ARG A 17 20.67 0.90 0.81
C ARG A 17 19.69 0.69 -0.32
N TYR A 18 18.66 -0.11 -0.13
CA TYR A 18 17.82 -0.57 -1.23
C TYR A 18 16.48 0.13 -1.25
N PHE A 19 16.17 0.68 -2.40
CA PHE A 19 14.87 1.23 -2.70
C PHE A 19 13.83 0.09 -2.88
N PRO A 20 12.59 0.23 -2.37
CA PRO A 20 12.03 1.36 -1.61
C PRO A 20 12.19 1.23 -0.08
N PHE A 21 12.87 0.21 0.43
CA PHE A 21 12.98 -0.08 1.86
C PHE A 21 13.63 1.07 2.66
N ASN A 22 14.61 1.75 2.06
CA ASN A 22 15.30 2.87 2.67
C ASN A 22 14.41 4.11 2.87
N ASN A 23 13.22 4.12 2.24
CA ASN A 23 12.23 5.19 2.35
C ASN A 23 11.07 4.86 3.29
N LEU A 24 11.02 3.64 3.84
CA LEU A 24 9.95 3.23 4.76
C LEU A 24 10.26 3.65 6.21
N SER A 25 9.19 3.93 6.97
CA SER A 25 9.32 4.11 8.42
C SER A 25 9.78 2.83 9.12
N PRO A 26 10.40 2.92 10.31
CA PRO A 26 10.85 1.75 11.06
C PRO A 26 9.75 0.73 11.33
N GLU A 27 8.54 1.20 11.57
CA GLU A 27 7.36 0.36 11.83
C GLU A 27 6.98 -0.44 10.58
N ARG A 28 6.96 0.21 9.41
CA ARG A 28 6.66 -0.45 8.13
C ARG A 28 7.77 -1.42 7.73
N LEU A 29 9.02 -1.11 8.04
CA LEU A 29 10.13 -2.04 7.87
C LEU A 29 9.96 -3.30 8.72
N GLN A 30 9.47 -3.17 9.94
CA GLN A 30 9.21 -4.31 10.81
C GLN A 30 8.08 -5.19 10.28
N GLU A 31 7.06 -4.60 9.68
CA GLU A 31 5.96 -5.32 9.06
C GLU A 31 6.41 -6.13 7.85
N ILE A 32 7.18 -5.52 6.95
CA ILE A 32 7.62 -6.17 5.72
C ILE A 32 8.54 -7.37 5.95
N VAL A 33 9.17 -7.46 7.13
CA VAL A 33 10.02 -8.58 7.51
C VAL A 33 9.36 -9.94 7.28
N ASN A 34 8.07 -10.04 7.58
CA ASN A 34 7.31 -11.28 7.45
C ASN A 34 7.04 -11.67 5.98
N HIS A 35 7.28 -10.74 5.05
CA HIS A 35 7.04 -10.90 3.61
C HIS A 35 8.34 -11.00 2.80
N ILE A 36 9.49 -10.93 3.49
CA ILE A 36 10.80 -11.11 2.86
C ILE A 36 11.22 -12.57 2.97
N ARG A 37 11.63 -13.14 1.84
CA ARG A 37 12.26 -14.45 1.77
C ARG A 37 13.73 -14.31 1.41
N ILE A 38 14.58 -15.16 1.98
CA ILE A 38 15.99 -15.25 1.62
C ILE A 38 16.18 -16.49 0.78
N ILE A 39 16.77 -16.31 -0.39
CA ILE A 39 17.13 -17.37 -1.33
C ILE A 39 18.64 -17.48 -1.33
N GLU A 40 19.15 -18.68 -1.13
CA GLU A 40 20.58 -19.02 -1.22
C GLU A 40 20.80 -19.80 -2.49
N LEU A 41 21.74 -19.35 -3.31
CA LEU A 41 22.11 -20.00 -4.55
C LEU A 41 23.57 -20.46 -4.47
N GLN A 42 23.82 -21.65 -4.94
CA GLN A 42 25.18 -22.13 -5.20
C GLN A 42 25.67 -21.61 -6.57
N LYS A 43 26.96 -21.57 -6.74
CA LYS A 43 27.55 -21.24 -8.04
C LYS A 43 26.94 -22.09 -9.17
N ASN A 44 26.57 -21.46 -10.27
CA ASN A 44 25.89 -21.99 -11.45
C ASN A 44 24.42 -22.40 -11.26
N GLU A 45 23.83 -22.16 -10.11
CA GLU A 45 22.39 -22.33 -9.95
C GLU A 45 21.62 -21.22 -10.67
N ILE A 46 20.48 -21.61 -11.23
CA ILE A 46 19.58 -20.72 -11.96
C ILE A 46 18.47 -20.28 -11.00
N LEU A 47 18.39 -18.98 -10.71
CA LEU A 47 17.31 -18.41 -9.92
C LEU A 47 16.00 -18.32 -10.72
N GLN A 48 16.13 -17.92 -11.99
CA GLN A 48 15.00 -17.68 -12.86
C GLN A 48 15.36 -18.04 -14.31
N MET A 49 14.43 -18.73 -14.98
CA MET A 49 14.52 -19.02 -16.40
C MET A 49 13.67 -18.03 -17.21
N ARG A 50 14.11 -17.76 -18.44
CA ARG A 50 13.31 -17.02 -19.42
C ARG A 50 11.90 -17.64 -19.56
N GLY A 51 10.87 -16.81 -19.55
CA GLY A 51 9.46 -17.22 -19.58
C GLY A 51 8.79 -17.29 -18.21
N SER A 52 9.53 -17.12 -17.12
CA SER A 52 8.94 -17.01 -15.78
C SER A 52 8.15 -15.71 -15.65
N ARG A 53 6.95 -15.80 -15.10
CA ARG A 53 6.10 -14.63 -14.81
C ARG A 53 6.15 -14.30 -13.31
N SER A 54 7.31 -13.92 -12.80
CA SER A 54 7.38 -13.39 -11.44
C SER A 54 7.30 -11.88 -11.49
N GLN A 55 6.43 -11.30 -10.67
CA GLN A 55 6.29 -9.85 -10.49
C GLN A 55 6.93 -9.41 -9.16
N ASP A 56 7.85 -10.21 -8.64
CA ASP A 56 8.45 -9.98 -7.35
C ASP A 56 9.78 -9.23 -7.46
N TYR A 57 10.10 -8.43 -6.46
CA TYR A 57 11.37 -7.76 -6.36
C TYR A 57 12.46 -8.70 -5.84
N LEU A 58 13.54 -8.77 -6.57
CA LEU A 58 14.74 -9.54 -6.24
C LEU A 58 15.91 -8.57 -5.99
N TYR A 59 16.59 -8.73 -4.86
CA TYR A 59 17.73 -7.90 -4.48
C TYR A 59 18.94 -8.78 -4.18
N LEU A 60 20.07 -8.51 -4.83
CA LEU A 60 21.33 -9.23 -4.58
C LEU A 60 21.95 -8.71 -3.28
N MET A 61 21.98 -9.55 -2.25
CA MET A 61 22.55 -9.21 -0.96
C MET A 61 24.04 -9.56 -0.87
N GLU A 62 24.44 -10.67 -1.46
CA GLU A 62 25.81 -11.18 -1.47
C GLU A 62 26.06 -12.01 -2.73
N GLY A 63 27.29 -11.96 -3.27
CA GLY A 63 27.74 -12.74 -4.41
C GLY A 63 27.74 -11.99 -5.74
N GLU A 64 27.79 -12.73 -6.82
CA GLU A 64 27.83 -12.26 -8.20
C GLU A 64 26.87 -13.08 -9.07
N ILE A 65 26.08 -12.41 -9.90
CA ILE A 65 25.12 -13.04 -10.82
C ILE A 65 25.32 -12.55 -12.24
N ASP A 66 24.91 -13.36 -13.21
CA ASP A 66 24.71 -12.98 -14.60
C ASP A 66 23.23 -12.94 -14.93
N ILE A 67 22.78 -11.82 -15.50
CA ILE A 67 21.45 -11.65 -16.07
C ILE A 67 21.60 -11.75 -17.59
N ILE A 68 20.90 -12.70 -18.19
CA ILE A 68 20.96 -13.02 -19.62
C ILE A 68 19.62 -12.67 -20.26
N CYS A 69 19.58 -11.61 -21.06
CA CYS A 69 18.41 -11.13 -21.76
C CYS A 69 18.70 -11.05 -23.27
N GLU A 70 17.92 -11.74 -24.09
CA GLU A 70 17.99 -11.64 -25.56
C GLU A 70 19.41 -11.79 -26.14
N GLY A 71 20.22 -12.66 -25.52
CA GLY A 71 21.63 -12.90 -25.95
C GLY A 71 22.64 -11.93 -25.36
N ASN A 72 22.24 -10.94 -24.59
CA ASN A 72 23.13 -10.05 -23.86
C ASN A 72 23.33 -10.54 -22.42
N ILE A 73 24.54 -10.41 -21.90
CA ILE A 73 24.88 -10.78 -20.53
C ILE A 73 25.24 -9.53 -19.75
N ARG A 74 24.59 -9.33 -18.63
CA ARG A 74 24.91 -8.30 -17.65
C ARG A 74 25.35 -8.96 -16.34
N SER A 75 26.61 -8.80 -15.97
CA SER A 75 27.11 -9.27 -14.67
C SER A 75 26.88 -8.22 -13.60
N ILE A 76 26.36 -8.65 -12.45
CA ILE A 76 26.11 -7.82 -11.28
C ILE A 76 26.84 -8.41 -10.10
N ASN A 77 27.67 -7.60 -9.48
CA ASN A 77 28.41 -7.94 -8.26
C ASN A 77 27.78 -7.24 -7.05
N THR A 78 27.86 -7.84 -5.87
CA THR A 78 27.58 -7.16 -4.62
C THR A 78 28.79 -6.42 -4.08
N PRO A 79 28.57 -5.30 -3.43
CA PRO A 79 27.71 -4.19 -3.79
C PRO A 79 28.57 -2.97 -4.08
N GLU A 80 28.66 -2.58 -5.29
CA GLU A 80 29.09 -1.21 -5.54
C GLU A 80 27.98 -0.25 -5.09
N GLU A 81 28.34 0.94 -4.64
CA GLU A 81 27.45 1.94 -4.01
C GLU A 81 26.30 2.41 -4.91
N THR A 82 26.26 1.98 -6.15
CA THR A 82 25.35 2.45 -7.20
C THR A 82 24.10 1.61 -7.40
N GLN A 83 24.05 0.38 -6.88
CA GLN A 83 22.90 -0.51 -7.14
C GLN A 83 21.90 -0.49 -6.00
N ARG A 84 20.99 0.48 -6.05
CA ARG A 84 19.91 0.67 -5.07
C ARG A 84 18.59 0.04 -5.48
N SER A 85 18.52 -0.51 -6.71
CA SER A 85 17.31 -1.02 -7.35
C SER A 85 17.23 -2.55 -7.32
N PRO A 86 16.06 -3.15 -7.57
CA PRO A 86 15.89 -4.58 -7.79
C PRO A 86 16.78 -5.09 -8.94
N LEU A 87 17.06 -6.40 -8.97
CA LEU A 87 17.89 -7.04 -10.00
C LEU A 87 17.26 -6.99 -11.38
N LEU A 88 15.96 -7.23 -11.42
CA LEU A 88 15.13 -7.17 -12.62
C LEU A 88 13.85 -6.45 -12.31
N LEU A 89 13.35 -5.75 -13.30
CA LEU A 89 12.00 -5.23 -13.29
C LEU A 89 11.00 -6.36 -13.58
N PRO A 90 9.76 -6.25 -13.09
CA PRO A 90 8.73 -7.27 -13.32
C PRO A 90 8.52 -7.62 -14.79
N ASP A 91 8.64 -6.65 -15.70
CA ASP A 91 8.48 -6.85 -17.14
C ASP A 91 9.69 -7.54 -17.78
N GLU A 92 10.90 -7.36 -17.24
CA GLU A 92 12.12 -8.03 -17.70
C GLU A 92 12.15 -9.49 -17.24
N ASN A 93 11.41 -9.84 -16.20
CA ASN A 93 11.38 -11.18 -15.64
C ASN A 93 10.98 -12.25 -16.67
N SER A 94 10.15 -11.92 -17.66
CA SER A 94 9.75 -12.88 -18.70
C SER A 94 10.79 -13.08 -19.81
N SER A 95 11.70 -12.14 -20.02
CA SER A 95 12.67 -12.16 -21.12
C SER A 95 14.08 -12.55 -20.70
N CYS A 96 14.35 -12.60 -19.40
CA CYS A 96 15.69 -12.80 -18.85
C CYS A 96 15.82 -14.08 -18.02
N SER A 97 17.04 -14.60 -17.97
CA SER A 97 17.47 -15.64 -17.03
C SER A 97 18.49 -15.07 -16.05
N ILE A 98 18.46 -15.52 -14.79
CA ILE A 98 19.40 -15.13 -13.73
C ILE A 98 20.18 -16.36 -13.31
N ILE A 99 21.51 -16.28 -13.39
CA ILE A 99 22.44 -17.38 -13.04
C ILE A 99 23.44 -16.88 -12.00
N ALA A 100 23.66 -17.65 -10.95
CA ALA A 100 24.66 -17.38 -9.93
C ALA A 100 26.08 -17.67 -10.44
N LYS A 101 26.95 -16.66 -10.48
CA LYS A 101 28.40 -16.84 -10.81
C LYS A 101 29.23 -17.30 -9.61
N THR A 102 28.77 -16.91 -8.43
CA THR A 102 29.33 -17.33 -7.13
C THR A 102 28.21 -17.83 -6.24
N ASN A 103 28.51 -18.25 -5.01
CA ASN A 103 27.45 -18.46 -4.03
C ASN A 103 26.81 -17.11 -3.72
N CYS A 104 25.48 -17.05 -3.80
CA CYS A 104 24.72 -15.80 -3.69
C CYS A 104 23.68 -15.86 -2.58
N ILE A 105 23.40 -14.69 -1.99
CA ILE A 105 22.25 -14.46 -1.14
C ILE A 105 21.38 -13.42 -1.83
N ILE A 106 20.12 -13.78 -2.06
CA ILE A 106 19.13 -12.92 -2.71
C ILE A 106 17.97 -12.70 -1.73
N SER A 107 17.53 -11.46 -1.60
CA SER A 107 16.28 -11.11 -0.92
C SER A 107 15.18 -11.02 -1.94
N HIS A 108 14.03 -11.62 -1.61
CA HIS A 108 12.84 -11.67 -2.44
C HIS A 108 11.68 -11.02 -1.68
N ALA A 109 11.00 -10.07 -2.31
CA ALA A 109 9.83 -9.39 -1.76
C ALA A 109 8.71 -9.31 -2.81
N LYS A 110 7.47 -9.65 -2.40
CA LYS A 110 6.30 -9.50 -3.27
C LYS A 110 5.97 -8.04 -3.50
N GLN A 111 5.86 -7.65 -4.75
CA GLN A 111 5.66 -6.26 -5.14
C GLN A 111 4.31 -5.71 -4.66
N ASP A 112 3.22 -6.45 -4.81
CA ASP A 112 1.89 -6.00 -4.38
C ASP A 112 1.82 -5.72 -2.88
N ILE A 113 2.49 -6.55 -2.08
CA ILE A 113 2.57 -6.33 -0.62
C ILE A 113 3.37 -5.06 -0.33
N LEU A 114 4.49 -4.87 -1.02
CA LEU A 114 5.32 -3.69 -0.85
C LEU A 114 4.58 -2.40 -1.23
N ASP A 115 3.84 -2.40 -2.34
CA ASP A 115 2.99 -1.27 -2.76
C ASP A 115 1.94 -0.91 -1.71
N THR A 116 1.31 -1.92 -1.15
CA THR A 116 0.32 -1.74 -0.07
C THR A 116 0.98 -1.13 1.18
N ILE A 117 2.15 -1.63 1.59
CA ILE A 117 2.88 -1.11 2.74
C ILE A 117 3.34 0.33 2.51
N ILE A 118 3.79 0.68 1.30
CA ILE A 118 4.15 2.06 0.94
C ILE A 118 2.93 2.99 1.05
N ALA A 119 1.77 2.58 0.54
CA ALA A 119 0.55 3.37 0.65
C ALA A 119 0.15 3.60 2.13
N TRP A 120 0.25 2.57 2.97
CA TRP A 120 0.02 2.68 4.41
C TRP A 120 1.04 3.56 5.14
N ASP A 121 2.32 3.51 4.73
CA ASP A 121 3.36 4.37 5.28
C ASP A 121 3.07 5.85 4.99
N TYR A 122 2.62 6.15 3.77
CA TYR A 122 2.18 7.48 3.38
C TYR A 122 1.02 7.98 4.26
N ILE A 123 -0.05 7.18 4.41
CA ILE A 123 -1.21 7.52 5.26
C ILE A 123 -0.75 7.85 6.69
N GLY A 124 0.14 7.05 7.26
CA GLY A 124 0.65 7.27 8.62
C GLY A 124 1.41 8.58 8.77
N ARG A 125 2.16 8.99 7.77
CA ARG A 125 2.93 10.25 7.78
C ARG A 125 2.05 11.47 7.61
N GLU A 126 1.14 11.46 6.62
CA GLU A 126 0.26 12.58 6.32
C GLU A 126 -0.74 12.88 7.45
N THR A 127 -1.33 11.85 8.03
CA THR A 127 -2.32 12.03 9.09
C THR A 127 -1.71 12.42 10.43
N ARG A 128 -0.39 12.36 10.60
CA ARG A 128 0.33 12.63 11.86
C ARG A 128 -0.23 11.85 13.07
N LYS A 129 -1.01 10.80 12.82
CA LYS A 129 -1.58 9.95 13.86
C LYS A 129 -0.64 8.81 14.17
N THR A 130 -0.74 8.28 15.38
CA THR A 130 0.17 7.23 15.86
C THR A 130 -0.03 5.97 15.01
N VAL A 131 1.05 5.36 14.57
CA VAL A 131 1.07 4.08 13.82
C VAL A 131 0.24 2.99 14.52
N LYS A 132 0.22 3.01 15.86
CA LYS A 132 -0.63 2.12 16.69
C LYS A 132 -2.10 2.15 16.26
N TYR A 133 -2.66 3.31 15.93
CA TYR A 133 -4.07 3.42 15.52
C TYR A 133 -4.30 2.84 14.14
N LEU A 134 -3.34 3.02 13.22
CA LEU A 134 -3.42 2.42 11.89
C LEU A 134 -3.47 0.89 11.95
N ASP A 135 -2.69 0.28 12.83
CA ASP A 135 -2.68 -1.17 12.98
C ASP A 135 -4.01 -1.69 13.55
N ILE A 136 -4.64 -0.97 14.48
CA ILE A 136 -5.98 -1.30 14.98
C ILE A 136 -7.01 -1.20 13.84
N ILE A 137 -7.03 -0.09 13.11
CA ILE A 137 -7.95 0.13 11.98
C ILE A 137 -7.79 -0.97 10.94
N ARG A 138 -6.57 -1.27 10.56
CA ARG A 138 -6.25 -2.27 9.54
C ARG A 138 -6.71 -3.68 9.93
N ASN A 139 -6.72 -3.99 11.22
CA ASN A 139 -7.19 -5.28 11.74
C ASN A 139 -8.70 -5.32 12.01
N THR A 140 -9.37 -4.19 11.94
CA THR A 140 -10.83 -4.10 12.13
C THR A 140 -11.55 -4.63 10.88
N LEU A 141 -12.50 -5.56 11.05
CA LEU A 141 -13.15 -6.29 9.96
C LEU A 141 -13.76 -5.40 8.87
N VAL A 142 -14.36 -4.28 9.26
CA VAL A 142 -14.99 -3.34 8.31
C VAL A 142 -13.95 -2.73 7.38
N PHE A 143 -12.82 -2.30 7.92
CA PHE A 143 -11.75 -1.66 7.15
C PHE A 143 -10.97 -2.65 6.27
N GLN A 144 -10.90 -3.94 6.65
CA GLN A 144 -10.25 -4.95 5.82
C GLN A 144 -10.89 -5.14 4.43
N ARG A 145 -12.16 -4.76 4.28
CA ARG A 145 -12.91 -4.88 3.03
C ARG A 145 -12.93 -3.61 2.20
N LEU A 146 -12.43 -2.50 2.76
CA LEU A 146 -12.42 -1.22 2.07
C LEU A 146 -11.18 -1.06 1.21
N PRO A 147 -11.29 -0.38 0.06
CA PRO A 147 -10.12 0.12 -0.65
C PRO A 147 -9.31 1.06 0.25
N ILE A 148 -7.98 1.03 0.08
CA ILE A 148 -7.04 1.71 0.99
C ILE A 148 -7.25 3.23 1.02
N GLU A 149 -7.69 3.83 -0.07
CA GLU A 149 -8.00 5.25 -0.20
C GLU A 149 -9.14 5.69 0.73
N TYR A 150 -10.15 4.82 0.91
CA TYR A 150 -11.26 5.12 1.83
C TYR A 150 -10.86 4.98 3.28
N ILE A 151 -9.94 4.08 3.58
CA ILE A 151 -9.36 3.94 4.91
C ILE A 151 -8.60 5.22 5.29
N GLU A 152 -7.81 5.76 4.35
CA GLU A 152 -7.09 7.02 4.55
C GLU A 152 -8.06 8.16 4.85
N SER A 153 -9.05 8.37 3.99
CA SER A 153 -10.02 9.45 4.15
C SER A 153 -10.84 9.30 5.42
N ALA A 154 -11.32 8.09 5.73
CA ALA A 154 -12.04 7.84 6.98
C ALA A 154 -11.17 8.15 8.21
N PHE A 155 -9.91 7.69 8.19
CA PHE A 155 -8.98 7.90 9.29
C PHE A 155 -8.62 9.37 9.49
N SER A 156 -8.42 10.13 8.42
CA SER A 156 -8.14 11.58 8.49
C SER A 156 -9.28 12.36 9.14
N ARG A 157 -10.53 11.94 8.94
CA ARG A 157 -11.74 12.57 9.47
C ARG A 157 -12.14 12.05 10.86
N MET A 158 -11.65 10.90 11.28
CA MET A 158 -11.89 10.37 12.62
C MET A 158 -11.27 11.26 13.71
N LYS A 159 -12.03 11.51 14.77
CA LYS A 159 -11.61 12.32 15.92
C LYS A 159 -11.40 11.44 17.13
N PRO A 160 -10.23 11.49 17.79
CA PRO A 160 -10.04 10.79 19.06
C PRO A 160 -10.87 11.44 20.15
N SER A 161 -11.51 10.62 20.98
CA SER A 161 -12.25 11.03 22.15
C SER A 161 -11.99 10.09 23.31
N ARG A 162 -12.11 10.60 24.55
CA ARG A 162 -11.94 9.83 25.78
C ARG A 162 -13.23 9.77 26.52
N PHE A 163 -13.50 8.62 27.09
CA PHE A 163 -14.65 8.33 27.92
C PHE A 163 -14.16 7.74 29.24
N GLU A 164 -14.81 8.14 30.33
CA GLU A 164 -14.54 7.57 31.65
C GLU A 164 -15.35 6.30 31.86
N LYS A 165 -14.92 5.48 32.81
CA LYS A 165 -15.67 4.32 33.21
C LYS A 165 -17.10 4.74 33.68
N GLY A 166 -18.12 4.10 33.11
CA GLY A 166 -19.53 4.38 33.40
C GLY A 166 -20.17 5.37 32.43
N ASP A 167 -19.41 6.04 31.58
CA ASP A 167 -19.98 6.85 30.51
C ASP A 167 -20.85 6.01 29.58
N THR A 168 -21.99 6.56 29.16
CA THR A 168 -22.96 5.88 28.30
C THR A 168 -23.17 6.65 27.01
N ILE A 169 -23.27 5.92 25.91
CA ILE A 169 -23.65 6.44 24.59
C ILE A 169 -24.95 5.76 24.20
N SER A 170 -26.02 6.56 24.02
CA SER A 170 -27.31 6.05 23.56
C SER A 170 -27.40 6.05 22.05
N ALA A 171 -27.95 4.98 21.47
CA ALA A 171 -28.21 4.87 20.05
C ALA A 171 -29.13 5.98 19.51
N ASP A 172 -30.02 6.53 20.33
CA ASP A 172 -30.90 7.61 19.94
C ASP A 172 -30.20 8.95 19.70
N THR A 173 -29.13 9.21 20.45
CA THR A 173 -28.41 10.48 20.42
C THR A 173 -27.13 10.40 19.57
N SER A 174 -26.75 9.21 19.17
CA SER A 174 -25.51 8.97 18.44
C SER A 174 -25.74 9.01 16.93
N ASP A 175 -25.22 10.06 16.29
CA ASP A 175 -25.12 10.16 14.84
C ASP A 175 -23.67 9.93 14.39
N ALA A 176 -22.99 8.96 15.01
CA ALA A 176 -21.58 8.67 14.75
C ALA A 176 -21.28 7.17 14.82
N TYR A 177 -20.14 6.83 14.27
CA TYR A 177 -19.52 5.53 14.28
C TYR A 177 -18.30 5.58 15.19
N TYR A 178 -18.13 4.58 16.03
CA TYR A 178 -17.12 4.53 17.09
C TYR A 178 -16.24 3.31 16.92
N LEU A 179 -14.92 3.50 17.00
CA LEU A 179 -13.92 2.44 17.02
C LEU A 179 -13.12 2.50 18.32
N ILE A 180 -13.12 1.42 19.09
CA ILE A 180 -12.41 1.35 20.37
C ILE A 180 -10.90 1.19 20.12
N LEU A 181 -10.10 2.14 20.62
CA LEU A 181 -8.63 2.12 20.57
C LEU A 181 -8.02 1.53 21.83
N SER A 182 -8.63 1.78 22.97
CA SER A 182 -8.28 1.20 24.27
C SER A 182 -9.50 1.17 25.19
N GLY A 183 -9.46 0.27 26.16
CA GLY A 183 -10.58 0.08 27.09
C GLY A 183 -11.57 -0.98 26.60
N ARG A 184 -12.69 -1.06 27.31
CA ARG A 184 -13.79 -2.00 27.03
C ARG A 184 -15.14 -1.32 27.27
N ALA A 185 -16.14 -1.76 26.53
CA ALA A 185 -17.52 -1.31 26.68
C ALA A 185 -18.47 -2.51 26.66
N GLU A 186 -19.68 -2.31 27.11
CA GLU A 186 -20.75 -3.28 26.95
C GLU A 186 -21.95 -2.67 26.23
N VAL A 187 -22.56 -3.46 25.35
CA VAL A 187 -23.84 -3.14 24.72
C VAL A 187 -24.93 -3.69 25.58
N GLN A 188 -25.87 -2.81 25.95
CA GLN A 188 -27.05 -3.16 26.71
C GLN A 188 -28.29 -2.85 25.90
N LYS A 189 -29.31 -3.71 26.00
CA LYS A 189 -30.61 -3.50 25.36
C LYS A 189 -31.72 -3.46 26.40
N PHE A 190 -32.62 -2.52 26.25
CA PHE A 190 -33.80 -2.42 27.13
C PHE A 190 -34.76 -3.58 26.85
N ASP A 191 -35.05 -4.36 27.88
CA ASP A 191 -36.03 -5.43 27.84
C ASP A 191 -37.38 -4.91 28.41
N SER A 192 -38.34 -4.69 27.53
CA SER A 192 -39.67 -4.18 27.88
C SER A 192 -40.46 -5.10 28.81
N ILE A 193 -40.13 -6.40 28.86
CA ILE A 193 -40.77 -7.37 29.73
C ILE A 193 -40.28 -7.23 31.16
N SER A 194 -38.96 -7.19 31.35
CA SER A 194 -38.34 -7.04 32.68
C SER A 194 -38.17 -5.59 33.12
N GLN A 195 -38.45 -4.62 32.25
CA GLN A 195 -38.28 -3.17 32.50
C GLN A 195 -36.83 -2.81 32.91
N ASN A 196 -35.85 -3.57 32.45
CA ASN A 196 -34.44 -3.39 32.78
C ASN A 196 -33.55 -3.55 31.53
N TYR A 197 -32.37 -2.94 31.59
CA TYR A 197 -31.34 -3.15 30.57
C TYR A 197 -30.66 -4.51 30.78
N LYS A 198 -30.54 -5.29 29.71
CA LYS A 198 -29.82 -6.55 29.68
C LYS A 198 -28.58 -6.41 28.83
N ARG A 199 -27.44 -6.91 29.32
CA ARG A 199 -26.22 -7.00 28.56
C ARG A 199 -26.40 -7.93 27.35
N VAL A 200 -26.02 -7.44 26.19
CA VAL A 200 -26.05 -8.17 24.91
C VAL A 200 -24.67 -8.72 24.58
N THR A 201 -23.64 -7.85 24.61
CA THR A 201 -22.26 -8.22 24.28
C THR A 201 -21.27 -7.29 24.96
N GLU A 202 -20.00 -7.68 24.98
CA GLU A 202 -18.86 -6.86 25.39
C GLU A 202 -18.03 -6.51 24.16
N LEU A 203 -17.50 -5.29 24.13
CA LEU A 203 -16.68 -4.73 23.07
C LEU A 203 -15.29 -4.41 23.61
N GLY A 204 -14.26 -4.67 22.84
CA GLY A 204 -12.87 -4.40 23.16
C GLY A 204 -12.12 -3.64 22.07
N ILE A 205 -10.79 -3.65 22.16
CA ILE A 205 -9.93 -2.95 21.19
C ILE A 205 -10.16 -3.48 19.77
N GLY A 206 -10.42 -2.58 18.83
CA GLY A 206 -10.69 -2.89 17.43
C GLY A 206 -12.17 -3.18 17.14
N ASP A 207 -13.01 -3.30 18.17
CA ASP A 207 -14.44 -3.42 17.95
C ASP A 207 -15.07 -2.05 17.67
N ILE A 208 -16.21 -2.11 16.99
CA ILE A 208 -16.95 -0.95 16.50
C ILE A 208 -18.38 -0.98 17.02
N PHE A 209 -18.98 0.20 17.14
CA PHE A 209 -20.39 0.33 17.45
C PHE A 209 -20.99 1.61 16.84
N GLY A 210 -22.30 1.71 16.82
CA GLY A 210 -23.01 2.84 16.20
C GLY A 210 -23.37 2.62 14.73
N ASP A 211 -22.89 1.55 14.10
CA ASP A 211 -23.14 1.25 12.67
C ASP A 211 -24.49 0.61 12.43
N GLU A 212 -24.98 -0.25 13.32
CA GLU A 212 -26.28 -0.90 13.17
C GLU A 212 -27.44 0.10 13.19
N ALA A 213 -27.38 1.11 14.06
CA ALA A 213 -28.34 2.22 14.08
C ALA A 213 -28.33 3.04 12.78
N GLN A 214 -27.23 3.01 12.03
CA GLN A 214 -27.06 3.74 10.77
C GLN A 214 -27.60 2.97 9.56
N VAL A 215 -27.56 1.64 9.60
CA VAL A 215 -27.93 0.75 8.48
C VAL A 215 -29.37 0.26 8.59
N ALA A 216 -29.81 -0.11 9.79
CA ALA A 216 -31.11 -0.75 10.03
C ALA A 216 -32.22 0.19 10.54
N GLY A 217 -31.90 1.45 10.76
CA GLY A 217 -32.78 2.37 11.50
C GLY A 217 -32.50 2.35 12.99
N LYS A 218 -32.81 3.45 13.68
CA LYS A 218 -32.52 3.62 15.11
C LYS A 218 -33.10 2.46 15.93
N ASN A 219 -32.25 1.86 16.74
CA ASN A 219 -32.66 0.91 17.75
C ASN A 219 -32.67 1.65 19.12
N PRO A 220 -33.76 2.37 19.46
CA PRO A 220 -33.79 3.28 20.57
C PRO A 220 -33.55 2.62 21.93
N ASP A 221 -33.62 1.30 21.97
CA ASP A 221 -33.49 0.50 23.16
C ASP A 221 -32.06 0.07 23.49
N GLU A 222 -31.06 0.49 22.67
CA GLU A 222 -29.66 0.11 22.89
C GLU A 222 -28.83 1.25 23.47
N THR A 223 -27.98 0.89 24.44
CA THR A 223 -26.95 1.77 25.02
C THR A 223 -25.62 1.06 25.07
N VAL A 224 -24.53 1.84 24.89
CA VAL A 224 -23.18 1.37 25.08
C VAL A 224 -22.59 2.05 26.30
N THR A 225 -22.16 1.25 27.29
CA THR A 225 -21.59 1.73 28.56
C THR A 225 -20.13 1.36 28.65
N MET A 226 -19.26 2.31 28.97
CA MET A 226 -17.83 2.07 29.15
C MET A 226 -17.59 1.32 30.46
N LEU A 227 -16.91 0.16 30.36
CA LEU A 227 -16.56 -0.68 31.52
C LEU A 227 -15.29 -0.20 32.22
N GLU A 228 -14.46 0.54 31.50
CA GLU A 228 -13.22 1.16 31.98
C GLU A 228 -12.92 2.42 31.16
N ASP A 229 -11.96 3.24 31.62
CA ASP A 229 -11.53 4.42 30.87
C ASP A 229 -11.09 4.02 29.47
N SER A 230 -11.70 4.62 28.48
CA SER A 230 -11.60 4.20 27.08
C SER A 230 -11.23 5.34 26.16
N GLU A 231 -10.41 5.04 25.16
CA GLU A 231 -10.12 5.93 24.03
C GLU A 231 -10.76 5.37 22.78
N VAL A 232 -11.51 6.19 22.05
CA VAL A 232 -12.23 5.80 20.83
C VAL A 232 -11.97 6.78 19.71
N LEU A 233 -12.02 6.30 18.45
CA LEU A 233 -12.13 7.16 17.27
C LEU A 233 -13.59 7.30 16.86
N ILE A 234 -13.99 8.53 16.61
CA ILE A 234 -15.37 8.88 16.24
C ILE A 234 -15.39 9.36 14.78
N LEU A 235 -16.20 8.72 13.94
CA LEU A 235 -16.48 9.14 12.58
C LEU A 235 -17.95 9.57 12.48
N GLY A 236 -18.21 10.80 11.99
CA GLY A 236 -19.56 11.30 11.80
C GLY A 236 -20.38 10.46 10.82
N LYS A 237 -21.70 10.45 10.96
CA LYS A 237 -22.64 9.67 10.13
C LYS A 237 -22.46 9.89 8.63
N THR A 238 -22.34 11.14 8.19
CA THR A 238 -22.18 11.47 6.78
C THR A 238 -20.90 10.87 6.22
N ASP A 239 -19.79 11.01 6.95
CA ASP A 239 -18.50 10.45 6.55
C ASP A 239 -18.54 8.91 6.54
N TYR A 240 -19.18 8.30 7.55
CA TYR A 240 -19.39 6.84 7.57
C TYR A 240 -20.15 6.36 6.35
N GLN A 241 -21.26 7.00 5.99
CA GLN A 241 -22.07 6.61 4.85
C GLN A 241 -21.32 6.73 3.53
N GLN A 242 -20.54 7.80 3.35
CA GLN A 242 -19.77 8.05 2.12
C GLN A 242 -18.53 7.17 1.98
N LEU A 243 -17.83 6.93 3.08
CA LEU A 243 -16.51 6.32 3.04
C LEU A 243 -16.53 4.82 3.38
N ILE A 244 -17.49 4.39 4.22
CA ILE A 244 -17.51 3.02 4.72
C ILE A 244 -18.71 2.24 4.20
N ALA A 245 -19.91 2.77 4.32
CA ALA A 245 -21.12 2.02 3.98
C ALA A 245 -21.34 1.90 2.46
N ARG A 246 -20.95 2.90 1.68
CA ARG A 246 -21.12 2.94 0.21
C ARG A 246 -19.95 3.64 -0.47
N PRO A 247 -18.76 3.07 -0.45
CA PRO A 247 -17.60 3.69 -1.10
C PRO A 247 -17.78 3.69 -2.62
N GLU A 248 -17.67 4.85 -3.23
CA GLU A 248 -17.66 5.00 -4.69
C GLU A 248 -16.21 4.91 -5.20
N VAL A 249 -15.79 3.72 -5.59
CA VAL A 249 -14.45 3.51 -6.14
C VAL A 249 -14.39 4.05 -7.57
N GLN A 250 -13.61 5.11 -7.78
CA GLN A 250 -13.41 5.69 -9.12
C GLN A 250 -12.11 5.16 -9.73
N THR A 251 -12.13 3.89 -10.10
CA THR A 251 -11.05 3.27 -10.87
C THR A 251 -11.45 3.12 -12.34
N VAL A 252 -10.47 3.17 -13.23
CA VAL A 252 -10.66 2.96 -14.66
C VAL A 252 -9.76 1.83 -15.15
N LYS A 253 -10.31 0.93 -15.96
CA LYS A 253 -9.53 -0.15 -16.59
C LYS A 253 -8.68 0.41 -17.72
N SER A 254 -7.56 -0.26 -18.00
CA SER A 254 -6.55 0.16 -18.99
C SER A 254 -7.15 0.55 -20.34
N ARG A 255 -8.16 -0.17 -20.85
CA ARG A 255 -8.84 0.17 -22.10
C ARG A 255 -9.59 1.52 -22.04
N VAL A 256 -10.29 1.77 -20.94
CA VAL A 256 -11.01 3.04 -20.73
C VAL A 256 -10.01 4.17 -20.54
N ALA A 257 -8.99 3.94 -19.70
CA ALA A 257 -7.91 4.89 -19.47
C ALA A 257 -7.22 5.31 -20.78
N LYS A 258 -6.93 4.36 -21.68
CA LYS A 258 -6.34 4.68 -23.00
C LYS A 258 -7.25 5.61 -23.80
N THR A 259 -8.54 5.34 -23.84
CA THR A 259 -9.51 6.22 -24.52
C THR A 259 -9.57 7.61 -23.89
N MET A 260 -9.53 7.70 -22.55
CA MET A 260 -9.53 8.98 -21.83
C MET A 260 -8.26 9.79 -22.12
N LEU A 261 -7.09 9.14 -22.15
CA LEU A 261 -5.82 9.78 -22.53
C LEU A 261 -5.86 10.32 -23.96
N ASP A 262 -6.41 9.56 -24.91
CA ASP A 262 -6.59 9.99 -26.30
C ASP A 262 -7.56 11.17 -26.41
N ASN A 263 -8.44 11.39 -25.41
CA ASN A 263 -9.34 12.53 -25.29
C ASN A 263 -8.81 13.67 -24.40
N GLY A 264 -7.51 13.68 -24.09
CA GLY A 264 -6.86 14.83 -23.47
C GLY A 264 -6.69 14.75 -21.94
N TYR A 265 -7.08 13.64 -21.31
CA TYR A 265 -6.74 13.41 -19.92
C TYR A 265 -5.23 13.40 -19.73
N LYS A 266 -4.76 13.92 -18.61
CA LYS A 266 -3.33 13.90 -18.25
C LYS A 266 -3.00 12.64 -17.47
N LEU A 267 -1.79 12.14 -17.67
CA LEU A 267 -1.32 10.93 -17.00
C LEU A 267 -0.31 11.29 -15.91
N LEU A 268 -0.56 10.82 -14.68
CA LEU A 268 0.27 11.08 -13.52
C LEU A 268 0.79 9.77 -12.93
N ASP A 269 2.11 9.65 -12.85
CA ASP A 269 2.80 8.57 -12.14
C ASP A 269 3.07 9.00 -10.70
N VAL A 270 2.56 8.23 -9.73
CA VAL A 270 2.77 8.50 -8.30
C VAL A 270 3.76 7.55 -7.65
N ARG A 271 4.52 6.85 -8.48
CA ARG A 271 5.62 6.01 -8.02
C ARG A 271 6.83 6.86 -7.63
N PHE A 272 7.86 6.21 -7.13
CA PHE A 272 9.11 6.87 -6.85
C PHE A 272 9.90 7.21 -8.13
N ALA A 273 10.82 8.16 -8.02
CA ALA A 273 11.61 8.61 -9.16
C ALA A 273 12.42 7.49 -9.81
N GLU A 274 12.90 6.54 -9.03
CA GLU A 274 13.65 5.38 -9.47
C GLU A 274 12.79 4.47 -10.35
N GLU A 275 11.54 4.17 -9.92
CA GLU A 275 10.60 3.36 -10.70
C GLU A 275 10.24 4.05 -12.03
N TYR A 276 9.99 5.36 -11.98
CA TYR A 276 9.69 6.16 -13.17
C TYR A 276 10.86 6.23 -14.15
N ALA A 277 12.09 6.34 -13.64
CA ALA A 277 13.29 6.35 -14.47
C ALA A 277 13.52 5.03 -15.19
N GLU A 278 13.16 3.91 -14.59
CA GLU A 278 13.33 2.57 -15.16
C GLU A 278 12.31 2.29 -16.27
N ASN A 279 11.04 2.52 -15.99
CA ASN A 279 9.97 2.40 -16.98
C ASN A 279 8.81 3.33 -16.63
N ARG A 280 8.02 3.71 -17.64
CA ARG A 280 6.81 4.53 -17.45
C ARG A 280 5.85 4.39 -18.62
N ILE A 281 4.59 4.69 -18.37
CA ILE A 281 3.63 4.85 -19.48
C ILE A 281 3.96 6.14 -20.23
N PRO A 282 4.05 6.12 -21.57
CA PRO A 282 4.40 7.30 -22.38
C PRO A 282 3.55 8.52 -22.06
N GLY A 283 4.19 9.68 -21.94
CA GLY A 283 3.50 10.94 -21.67
C GLY A 283 3.12 11.19 -20.20
N ALA A 284 3.47 10.29 -19.29
CA ALA A 284 3.23 10.49 -17.88
C ALA A 284 4.13 11.57 -17.26
N SER A 285 3.57 12.38 -16.39
CA SER A 285 4.31 13.25 -15.46
C SER A 285 4.52 12.53 -14.13
N LEU A 286 5.65 12.77 -13.48
CA LEU A 286 5.98 12.18 -12.19
C LEU A 286 5.66 13.15 -11.05
N ILE A 287 4.85 12.72 -10.09
CA ILE A 287 4.75 13.31 -8.76
C ILE A 287 4.64 12.14 -7.76
N PRO A 288 5.71 11.78 -7.06
CA PRO A 288 5.65 10.73 -6.06
C PRO A 288 4.53 10.96 -5.04
N LEU A 289 3.88 9.90 -4.58
CA LEU A 289 2.78 10.00 -3.61
C LEU A 289 3.21 10.80 -2.36
N SER A 290 4.47 10.64 -1.91
CA SER A 290 5.05 11.40 -0.79
C SER A 290 5.06 12.92 -0.98
N ASP A 291 5.09 13.37 -2.22
CA ASP A 291 5.23 14.79 -2.58
C ASP A 291 3.91 15.40 -3.06
N LEU A 292 2.88 14.56 -3.25
CA LEU A 292 1.64 14.92 -3.89
C LEU A 292 0.96 16.12 -3.21
N SER A 293 0.76 16.07 -1.89
CA SER A 293 0.08 17.13 -1.13
C SER A 293 0.77 18.50 -1.29
N GLN A 294 2.10 18.51 -1.42
CA GLN A 294 2.87 19.75 -1.60
C GLN A 294 2.79 20.26 -3.05
N GLN A 295 2.73 19.34 -4.01
CA GLN A 295 2.79 19.65 -5.44
C GLN A 295 1.42 19.83 -6.10
N LEU A 296 0.31 19.52 -5.42
CA LEU A 296 -1.05 19.70 -5.98
C LEU A 296 -1.30 21.10 -6.55
N LYS A 297 -0.79 22.15 -5.89
CA LYS A 297 -0.92 23.53 -6.34
C LYS A 297 -0.19 23.85 -7.65
N THR A 298 0.69 22.98 -8.12
CA THR A 298 1.40 23.13 -9.41
C THR A 298 0.61 22.51 -10.56
N LEU A 299 -0.41 21.71 -10.26
CA LEU A 299 -1.29 21.09 -11.24
C LEU A 299 -2.47 21.99 -11.60
N ASP A 300 -2.94 21.85 -12.83
CA ASP A 300 -4.15 22.56 -13.29
C ASP A 300 -5.40 21.75 -12.89
N ALA A 301 -6.18 22.26 -11.92
CA ALA A 301 -7.40 21.60 -11.47
C ALA A 301 -8.51 21.52 -12.54
N LYS A 302 -8.39 22.25 -13.66
CA LYS A 302 -9.32 22.15 -14.80
C LYS A 302 -9.01 20.99 -15.73
N GLN A 303 -7.82 20.40 -15.60
CA GLN A 303 -7.43 19.23 -16.35
C GLN A 303 -7.87 17.97 -15.62
N PRO A 304 -8.48 17.00 -16.32
CA PRO A 304 -8.75 15.69 -15.73
C PRO A 304 -7.49 14.80 -15.76
N TYR A 305 -7.35 13.96 -14.74
CA TYR A 305 -6.16 13.13 -14.53
C TYR A 305 -6.49 11.66 -14.44
N ILE A 306 -5.65 10.85 -15.06
CA ILE A 306 -5.51 9.41 -14.77
C ILE A 306 -4.22 9.22 -13.98
N ILE A 307 -4.31 8.56 -12.86
CA ILE A 307 -3.20 8.38 -11.93
C ILE A 307 -2.85 6.90 -11.90
N TYR A 308 -1.58 6.58 -11.97
CA TYR A 308 -1.14 5.20 -11.81
C TYR A 308 0.04 5.06 -10.87
N CYS A 309 0.14 3.87 -10.30
CA CYS A 309 1.35 3.38 -9.64
C CYS A 309 1.72 2.02 -10.23
N HIS A 310 2.41 1.18 -9.46
CA HIS A 310 2.72 -0.16 -9.97
C HIS A 310 1.47 -1.04 -10.08
N SER A 311 0.71 -1.25 -8.98
CA SER A 311 -0.38 -2.22 -8.88
C SER A 311 -1.75 -1.65 -8.48
N GLY A 312 -1.86 -0.34 -8.19
CA GLY A 312 -3.12 0.35 -7.89
C GLY A 312 -3.21 1.04 -6.53
N PRO A 313 -2.75 0.51 -5.39
CA PRO A 313 -3.01 1.08 -4.05
C PRO A 313 -2.52 2.52 -3.87
N ARG A 314 -1.32 2.85 -4.31
CA ARG A 314 -0.77 4.22 -4.22
C ARG A 314 -1.55 5.21 -5.07
N SER A 315 -1.94 4.83 -6.29
CA SER A 315 -2.71 5.69 -7.19
C SER A 315 -4.16 5.87 -6.74
N ALA A 316 -4.75 4.88 -6.06
CA ALA A 316 -6.07 5.00 -5.48
C ALA A 316 -6.10 6.06 -4.36
N VAL A 317 -5.12 6.03 -3.45
CA VAL A 317 -4.93 7.08 -2.43
C VAL A 317 -4.72 8.44 -3.08
N ALA A 318 -3.84 8.53 -4.08
CA ALA A 318 -3.55 9.78 -4.77
C ALA A 318 -4.80 10.36 -5.46
N ALA A 319 -5.59 9.54 -6.15
CA ALA A 319 -6.82 9.95 -6.81
C ALA A 319 -7.85 10.50 -5.81
N LEU A 320 -7.99 9.89 -4.64
CA LEU A 320 -8.89 10.39 -3.60
C LEU A 320 -8.42 11.75 -3.08
N ILE A 321 -7.14 11.91 -2.73
CA ILE A 321 -6.57 13.17 -2.26
C ILE A 321 -6.81 14.28 -3.29
N MET A 322 -6.59 14.00 -4.57
CA MET A 322 -6.83 14.96 -5.64
C MET A 322 -8.31 15.35 -5.75
N ARG A 323 -9.23 14.40 -5.66
CA ARG A 323 -10.67 14.67 -5.66
C ARG A 323 -11.14 15.52 -4.49
N GLU A 324 -10.58 15.31 -3.30
CA GLU A 324 -10.86 16.14 -2.11
C GLU A 324 -10.41 17.60 -2.32
N GLN A 325 -9.48 17.84 -3.25
CA GLN A 325 -9.04 19.16 -3.67
C GLN A 325 -9.69 19.64 -4.98
N ASN A 326 -10.85 19.03 -5.35
CA ASN A 326 -11.67 19.35 -6.51
C ASN A 326 -11.02 19.07 -7.88
N PHE A 327 -10.08 18.16 -7.96
CA PHE A 327 -9.58 17.64 -9.24
C PHE A 327 -10.50 16.52 -9.76
N GLU A 328 -10.67 16.44 -11.07
CA GLU A 328 -11.21 15.25 -11.70
C GLU A 328 -10.10 14.21 -11.86
N ALA A 329 -10.10 13.17 -11.03
CA ALA A 329 -9.00 12.23 -10.91
C ALA A 329 -9.48 10.78 -10.76
N PHE A 330 -8.89 9.88 -11.55
CA PHE A 330 -9.21 8.45 -11.61
C PHE A 330 -7.95 7.62 -11.39
N SER A 331 -8.04 6.55 -10.62
CA SER A 331 -6.95 5.58 -10.47
C SER A 331 -6.99 4.54 -11.59
N LEU A 332 -5.84 4.25 -12.19
CA LEU A 332 -5.69 3.14 -13.13
C LEU A 332 -5.71 1.80 -12.38
N ASP A 333 -6.73 0.98 -12.69
CA ASP A 333 -6.88 -0.36 -12.13
C ASP A 333 -5.69 -1.25 -12.54
N GLY A 334 -5.05 -1.91 -11.56
CA GLY A 334 -3.86 -2.73 -11.75
C GLY A 334 -2.57 -1.96 -12.04
N GLY A 335 -2.63 -0.61 -12.17
CA GLY A 335 -1.48 0.24 -12.40
C GLY A 335 -0.73 -0.03 -13.70
N ILE A 336 0.58 0.28 -13.72
CA ILE A 336 1.45 0.00 -14.89
C ILE A 336 1.63 -1.50 -15.13
N ARG A 337 1.53 -2.32 -14.10
CA ARG A 337 1.62 -3.79 -14.17
C ARG A 337 0.65 -4.38 -15.18
N ASP A 338 -0.61 -3.90 -15.15
CA ASP A 338 -1.69 -4.42 -15.99
C ASP A 338 -1.96 -3.53 -17.22
N TRP A 339 -1.01 -2.64 -17.55
CA TRP A 339 -1.06 -1.78 -18.73
C TRP A 339 -0.65 -2.55 -19.97
N PRO A 340 -1.56 -2.83 -20.94
CA PRO A 340 -1.27 -3.70 -22.07
C PRO A 340 -0.69 -2.99 -23.29
N TYR A 341 -0.40 -1.68 -23.18
CA TYR A 341 0.08 -0.86 -24.28
C TYR A 341 1.56 -0.49 -24.09
N ASP A 342 2.07 0.41 -24.93
CA ASP A 342 3.48 0.81 -24.94
C ASP A 342 3.95 1.33 -23.56
N ILE A 343 5.18 0.98 -23.22
CA ILE A 343 5.89 1.44 -22.04
C ILE A 343 7.26 1.98 -22.49
N GLU A 344 7.57 3.21 -22.09
CA GLU A 344 8.91 3.76 -22.22
C GLU A 344 9.83 3.12 -21.16
N ARG A 345 10.98 2.65 -21.58
CA ARG A 345 12.01 2.10 -20.70
C ARG A 345 13.28 2.92 -20.79
N ALA A 346 13.99 3.05 -19.67
CA ALA A 346 15.34 3.60 -19.71
C ALA A 346 16.18 2.80 -20.70
N SER A 347 16.83 3.50 -21.62
CA SER A 347 17.87 2.87 -22.44
C SER A 347 18.94 2.38 -21.48
N ALA A 348 19.00 1.07 -21.25
CA ALA A 348 20.08 0.49 -20.48
C ALA A 348 21.40 1.00 -21.12
N LYS A 349 22.19 1.77 -20.38
CA LYS A 349 23.61 1.92 -20.72
C LYS A 349 24.25 0.56 -20.44
N LEU A 350 23.97 -0.38 -21.33
CA LEU A 350 24.60 -1.67 -21.38
C LEU A 350 26.08 -1.42 -21.67
N ASN A 351 26.94 -1.64 -20.70
CA ASN A 351 28.32 -2.00 -20.99
C ASN A 351 28.26 -3.39 -21.64
N ILE A 352 27.91 -3.41 -22.95
CA ILE A 352 27.84 -4.62 -23.75
C ILE A 352 29.29 -5.04 -23.99
N VAL A 353 29.72 -6.11 -23.34
CA VAL A 353 30.90 -6.84 -23.77
C VAL A 353 30.43 -7.82 -24.87
N PRO A 354 30.78 -7.60 -26.13
CA PRO A 354 30.39 -8.50 -27.22
C PRO A 354 30.92 -9.90 -26.92
N MET A 355 30.08 -10.91 -27.01
CA MET A 355 30.54 -12.29 -27.02
C MET A 355 31.54 -12.50 -28.17
N ALA A 356 32.82 -12.69 -27.87
CA ALA A 356 33.79 -13.12 -28.86
C ALA A 356 33.33 -14.48 -29.40
N LYS A 357 32.98 -14.53 -30.69
CA LYS A 357 32.73 -15.78 -31.39
C LYS A 357 34.03 -16.61 -31.38
N LYS A 358 34.12 -17.57 -30.47
CA LYS A 358 35.08 -18.67 -30.62
C LYS A 358 34.41 -19.72 -31.51
N PHE A 359 34.69 -19.61 -32.81
CA PHE A 359 34.60 -20.76 -33.71
C PHE A 359 35.90 -21.52 -33.60
N HIS A 360 35.82 -22.77 -33.23
CA HIS A 360 36.77 -23.82 -33.58
C HIS A 360 35.98 -24.95 -34.19
#